data_1689acdb4b6e1e585cdb925c2b8a9c7e
#
_entry.id   1689acdb4b6e1e585cdb925c2b8a9c7e
#
_cell.length_a   1.000
_cell.length_b   1.000
_cell.length_c   1.000
_cell.angle_alpha   90.00
_cell.angle_beta   90.00
_cell.angle_gamma   90.00
#
_symmetry.space_group_name_H-M   'P 1'
#
loop_
_entity.id
_entity.type
_entity.pdbx_description
1 polymer ?
#
loop_
_entity_poly.entity_id
_entity_poly.type
_entity_poly.pdbx_seq_one_letter_code
_entity_poly.pdbx_strand_id
1 'polypeptide(L)'
;MSSITAQAVGFSYQAASPQHAAPFAAADKELINQMSADPRMRKLVKLPLWSAESIAMCLGVYAMLGFSIWCSFSQLLPIWATIPLNAYAMYLAFFVWHEGTHQSLSSSKLINDVLGTLGAQFLTPTMPIQVYRVLHLQHHRNTGENPADPDDLLVRAKTWQLPFVLPFVDLHWALWYVRYSSTRPTSEKLMMGFFLLTYVAWHVLWLSSPYALEFILLWMIPQRMAFTAVTYMFARIQHPHDLVQREHPFQATVVNPDTPLYNIFLYGGNGFHLVHHIWPSIPYYRVRSAWYVMREYLDAQDIPYIERRVLDGASHYTLPPPRVMQRQMQIADIREITPQIKQFTLRMVDGQPLPAAGAGAHVKVHLDERCVRHYSVINPGVTDSYQIAVKREEQGAGGSKRMHELQVGDKLTIGSPNNFFPLRRNSGRAVLVAGGIGFTPILAMARHLARTQERDYQVHLCVRSAADAPLALLNDNEACASHINLYRDDASSGGAAVEHAAVRDGGGFDAARALGAYSAGDELYICGPAAMMKAIKARACELGWPEHALFSEQFGNPADMAERHAFNLKLARSGREVAVTAGQSALEALEQAGITVDNVC
;
A
#
# COMPACT_ATOMS: atom_id res chain seq x y z
N MET A 1 24.31 -27.43 45.57
CA MET A 1 22.89 -27.72 45.38
C MET A 1 22.14 -26.40 45.44
N SER A 2 22.03 -25.73 44.36
CA SER A 2 21.29 -24.47 44.18
C SER A 2 20.15 -24.73 43.21
N SER A 3 18.95 -24.57 43.69
CA SER A 3 17.68 -24.74 42.98
C SER A 3 17.52 -23.69 41.90
N ILE A 4 17.44 -24.11 40.63
CA ILE A 4 16.99 -23.29 39.52
C ILE A 4 15.46 -23.33 39.52
N THR A 5 14.83 -22.30 40.05
CA THR A 5 13.40 -22.05 39.90
C THR A 5 13.13 -21.57 38.47
N ALA A 6 12.47 -22.39 37.67
CA ALA A 6 11.91 -22.01 36.39
C ALA A 6 10.78 -20.99 36.65
N GLN A 7 11.01 -19.72 36.34
CA GLN A 7 9.96 -18.74 36.19
C GLN A 7 9.14 -19.08 34.94
N ALA A 8 7.98 -19.68 35.16
CA ALA A 8 6.94 -19.77 34.14
C ALA A 8 6.48 -18.35 33.84
N VAL A 9 6.76 -17.89 32.62
CA VAL A 9 6.21 -16.64 32.07
C VAL A 9 4.70 -16.85 31.92
N GLY A 10 3.96 -16.46 32.93
CA GLY A 10 2.50 -16.50 32.94
C GLY A 10 1.99 -15.38 32.01
N PHE A 11 1.66 -15.73 30.77
CA PHE A 11 0.84 -14.87 29.94
C PHE A 11 -0.60 -14.92 30.47
N SER A 12 -0.99 -13.91 31.26
CA SER A 12 -2.39 -13.70 31.62
C SER A 12 -3.13 -13.09 30.41
N TYR A 13 -3.84 -13.93 29.70
CA TYR A 13 -4.68 -13.56 28.57
C TYR A 13 -6.08 -13.20 29.10
N GLN A 14 -6.42 -11.92 29.12
CA GLN A 14 -7.82 -11.53 29.17
C GLN A 14 -8.40 -11.73 27.76
N ALA A 15 -9.29 -12.70 27.64
CA ALA A 15 -10.04 -12.94 26.43
C ALA A 15 -10.84 -11.67 26.09
N ALA A 16 -10.37 -10.89 25.13
CA ALA A 16 -11.24 -9.97 24.44
C ALA A 16 -12.32 -10.83 23.77
N SER A 17 -13.58 -10.62 24.16
CA SER A 17 -14.71 -11.29 23.54
C SER A 17 -14.66 -11.05 22.02
N PRO A 18 -15.15 -11.97 21.16
CA PRO A 18 -15.13 -11.81 19.71
C PRO A 18 -16.11 -10.74 19.20
N GLN A 19 -16.38 -9.72 19.99
CA GLN A 19 -17.28 -8.64 19.68
C GLN A 19 -16.46 -7.43 19.22
N HIS A 20 -16.61 -7.13 17.93
CA HIS A 20 -16.24 -5.90 17.25
C HIS A 20 -14.71 -5.66 17.07
N ALA A 21 -14.16 -6.25 16.02
CA ALA A 21 -13.04 -5.60 15.35
C ALA A 21 -13.47 -4.16 15.05
N ALA A 22 -12.75 -3.16 15.58
CA ALA A 22 -13.02 -1.77 15.23
C ALA A 22 -12.89 -1.64 13.69
N PRO A 23 -13.79 -0.94 13.01
CA PRO A 23 -13.69 -0.77 11.57
C PRO A 23 -12.37 -0.05 11.22
N PHE A 24 -11.88 -0.27 10.00
CA PHE A 24 -10.82 0.58 9.43
C PHE A 24 -11.12 2.05 9.67
N ALA A 25 -10.10 2.89 9.75
CA ALA A 25 -10.27 4.33 9.82
C ALA A 25 -11.25 4.81 8.73
N ALA A 26 -12.10 5.78 9.02
CA ALA A 26 -13.20 6.16 8.13
C ALA A 26 -12.74 6.47 6.70
N ALA A 27 -11.56 7.10 6.55
CA ALA A 27 -10.98 7.42 5.25
C ALA A 27 -10.52 6.18 4.48
N ASP A 28 -9.95 5.16 5.16
CA ASP A 28 -9.57 3.89 4.52
C ASP A 28 -10.77 3.11 4.05
N LYS A 29 -11.80 3.07 4.88
CA LYS A 29 -13.08 2.44 4.54
C LYS A 29 -13.72 3.11 3.33
N GLU A 30 -13.69 4.44 3.27
CA GLU A 30 -14.21 5.18 2.13
C GLU A 30 -13.40 4.88 0.86
N LEU A 31 -12.08 4.86 0.94
CA LEU A 31 -11.21 4.51 -0.20
C LEU A 31 -11.45 3.06 -0.67
N ILE A 32 -11.58 2.10 0.24
CA ILE A 32 -11.93 0.71 -0.10
C ILE A 32 -13.31 0.64 -0.76
N ASN A 33 -14.29 1.42 -0.29
CA ASN A 33 -15.62 1.50 -0.88
C ASN A 33 -15.57 2.08 -2.30
N GLN A 34 -14.79 3.14 -2.52
CA GLN A 34 -14.59 3.73 -3.85
C GLN A 34 -13.97 2.72 -4.83
N MET A 35 -12.89 2.04 -4.42
CA MET A 35 -12.27 0.98 -5.23
C MET A 35 -13.25 -0.17 -5.50
N SER A 36 -14.05 -0.57 -4.50
CA SER A 36 -15.05 -1.63 -4.64
C SER A 36 -16.22 -1.22 -5.54
N ALA A 37 -16.50 0.07 -5.67
CA ALA A 37 -17.50 0.61 -6.57
C ALA A 37 -17.06 0.64 -8.05
N ASP A 38 -15.75 0.56 -8.32
CA ASP A 38 -15.21 0.51 -9.68
C ASP A 38 -15.81 -0.68 -10.46
N PRO A 39 -16.41 -0.45 -11.65
CA PRO A 39 -16.99 -1.53 -12.46
C PRO A 39 -15.99 -2.66 -12.80
N ARG A 40 -14.71 -2.32 -12.96
CA ARG A 40 -13.63 -3.29 -13.22
C ARG A 40 -13.43 -4.19 -12.00
N MET A 41 -13.38 -3.61 -10.78
CA MET A 41 -13.24 -4.34 -9.53
C MET A 41 -14.45 -5.26 -9.28
N ARG A 42 -15.67 -4.75 -9.47
CA ARG A 42 -16.91 -5.55 -9.35
C ARG A 42 -16.91 -6.78 -10.26
N LYS A 43 -16.38 -6.66 -11.47
CA LYS A 43 -16.23 -7.79 -12.41
C LYS A 43 -15.24 -8.83 -11.89
N LEU A 44 -14.15 -8.41 -11.27
CA LEU A 44 -13.10 -9.29 -10.73
C LEU A 44 -13.55 -10.06 -9.49
N VAL A 45 -14.37 -9.45 -8.65
CA VAL A 45 -14.94 -10.08 -7.43
C VAL A 45 -16.04 -11.10 -7.77
N LYS A 46 -16.72 -10.97 -8.92
CA LYS A 46 -17.82 -11.88 -9.29
C LYS A 46 -17.31 -13.28 -9.60
N LEU A 47 -17.69 -14.26 -8.77
CA LEU A 47 -17.27 -15.65 -8.90
C LEU A 47 -18.15 -16.43 -9.89
N PRO A 48 -17.55 -17.28 -10.73
CA PRO A 48 -18.28 -18.28 -11.51
C PRO A 48 -18.72 -19.44 -10.62
N LEU A 49 -19.70 -20.23 -11.07
CA LEU A 49 -20.04 -21.49 -10.39
C LEU A 49 -18.88 -22.51 -10.52
N TRP A 50 -18.25 -22.56 -11.67
CA TRP A 50 -17.10 -23.40 -11.98
C TRP A 50 -15.94 -22.53 -12.44
N SER A 51 -14.84 -22.52 -11.68
CA SER A 51 -13.58 -21.89 -12.09
C SER A 51 -12.71 -22.95 -12.77
N ALA A 52 -12.53 -22.80 -14.08
CA ALA A 52 -11.68 -23.71 -14.86
C ALA A 52 -10.22 -23.68 -14.34
N GLU A 53 -9.72 -22.51 -13.99
CA GLU A 53 -8.36 -22.29 -13.49
C GLU A 53 -8.14 -23.01 -12.15
N SER A 54 -9.09 -22.91 -11.22
CA SER A 54 -8.99 -23.56 -9.90
C SER A 54 -9.11 -25.07 -9.99
N ILE A 55 -10.00 -25.57 -10.86
CA ILE A 55 -10.16 -27.01 -11.13
C ILE A 55 -8.89 -27.55 -11.80
N ALA A 56 -8.36 -26.85 -12.82
CA ALA A 56 -7.13 -27.25 -13.51
C ALA A 56 -5.93 -27.28 -12.54
N MET A 57 -5.83 -26.31 -11.60
CA MET A 57 -4.81 -26.31 -10.57
C MET A 57 -4.94 -27.54 -9.66
N CYS A 58 -6.15 -27.83 -9.18
CA CYS A 58 -6.40 -28.98 -8.32
C CYS A 58 -6.03 -30.31 -9.03
N LEU A 59 -6.54 -30.53 -10.24
CA LEU A 59 -6.24 -31.72 -11.03
C LEU A 59 -4.76 -31.82 -11.40
N GLY A 60 -4.12 -30.68 -11.72
CA GLY A 60 -2.71 -30.60 -12.04
C GLY A 60 -1.81 -31.02 -10.89
N VAL A 61 -2.13 -30.60 -9.65
CA VAL A 61 -1.41 -31.02 -8.44
C VAL A 61 -1.47 -32.54 -8.27
N TYR A 62 -2.65 -33.14 -8.37
CA TYR A 62 -2.81 -34.59 -8.24
C TYR A 62 -2.12 -35.35 -9.37
N ALA A 63 -2.25 -34.88 -10.60
CA ALA A 63 -1.60 -35.47 -11.78
C ALA A 63 -0.06 -35.40 -11.67
N MET A 64 0.47 -34.25 -11.27
CA MET A 64 1.92 -34.07 -11.12
C MET A 64 2.48 -34.96 -10.01
N LEU A 65 1.81 -35.03 -8.85
CA LEU A 65 2.21 -35.90 -7.74
C LEU A 65 2.14 -37.38 -8.14
N GLY A 66 1.01 -37.83 -8.72
CA GLY A 66 0.84 -39.20 -9.18
C GLY A 66 1.86 -39.61 -10.23
N PHE A 67 2.11 -38.74 -11.22
CA PHE A 67 3.10 -38.98 -12.25
C PHE A 67 4.53 -39.04 -11.68
N SER A 68 4.88 -38.13 -10.78
CA SER A 68 6.19 -38.10 -10.13
C SER A 68 6.46 -39.36 -9.31
N ILE A 69 5.46 -39.82 -8.50
CA ILE A 69 5.53 -41.05 -7.73
C ILE A 69 5.67 -42.25 -8.65
N TRP A 70 4.85 -42.32 -9.73
CA TRP A 70 4.94 -43.36 -10.72
C TRP A 70 6.32 -43.43 -11.38
N CYS A 71 6.90 -42.30 -11.77
CA CYS A 71 8.26 -42.22 -12.32
C CYS A 71 9.30 -42.78 -11.34
N SER A 72 9.15 -42.53 -10.04
CA SER A 72 10.06 -43.06 -9.02
C SER A 72 9.97 -44.58 -8.93
N PHE A 73 8.75 -45.14 -8.84
CA PHE A 73 8.56 -46.60 -8.78
C PHE A 73 8.96 -47.29 -10.08
N SER A 74 8.80 -46.64 -11.23
CA SER A 74 9.23 -47.14 -12.55
C SER A 74 10.72 -46.91 -12.82
N GLN A 75 11.47 -46.37 -11.86
CA GLN A 75 12.91 -46.07 -11.95
C GLN A 75 13.26 -45.07 -13.10
N LEU A 76 12.29 -44.32 -13.59
CA LEU A 76 12.49 -43.28 -14.60
C LEU A 76 13.12 -42.02 -13.99
N LEU A 77 12.85 -41.74 -12.72
CA LEU A 77 13.45 -40.66 -11.95
C LEU A 77 14.06 -41.20 -10.66
N PRO A 78 15.26 -40.76 -10.30
CA PRO A 78 15.86 -41.10 -9.02
C PRO A 78 15.07 -40.42 -7.88
N ILE A 79 15.03 -41.07 -6.72
CA ILE A 79 14.22 -40.63 -5.58
C ILE A 79 14.58 -39.22 -5.12
N TRP A 80 15.87 -38.84 -5.19
CA TRP A 80 16.35 -37.52 -4.83
C TRP A 80 15.79 -36.39 -5.74
N ALA A 81 15.43 -36.69 -7.01
CA ALA A 81 14.78 -35.76 -7.91
C ALA A 81 13.26 -35.72 -7.70
N THR A 82 12.68 -36.86 -7.28
CA THR A 82 11.24 -36.97 -7.02
C THR A 82 10.82 -36.22 -5.74
N ILE A 83 11.66 -36.20 -4.72
CA ILE A 83 11.39 -35.50 -3.45
C ILE A 83 11.04 -34.00 -3.69
N PRO A 84 11.90 -33.16 -4.32
CA PRO A 84 11.59 -31.75 -4.52
C PRO A 84 10.43 -31.54 -5.50
N LEU A 85 10.22 -32.45 -6.46
CA LEU A 85 9.10 -32.40 -7.40
C LEU A 85 7.77 -32.61 -6.66
N ASN A 86 7.71 -33.61 -5.75
CA ASN A 86 6.56 -33.85 -4.91
C ASN A 86 6.32 -32.68 -3.94
N ALA A 87 7.40 -32.13 -3.35
CA ALA A 87 7.28 -30.96 -2.49
C ALA A 87 6.69 -29.76 -3.24
N TYR A 88 7.10 -29.55 -4.49
CA TYR A 88 6.55 -28.47 -5.30
C TYR A 88 5.08 -28.72 -5.70
N ALA A 89 4.71 -29.95 -6.03
CA ALA A 89 3.30 -30.31 -6.27
C ALA A 89 2.43 -30.02 -5.03
N MET A 90 2.88 -30.45 -3.85
CA MET A 90 2.19 -30.18 -2.60
C MET A 90 2.16 -28.69 -2.22
N TYR A 91 3.21 -27.96 -2.55
CA TYR A 91 3.25 -26.50 -2.41
C TYR A 91 2.15 -25.81 -3.24
N LEU A 92 1.97 -26.22 -4.50
CA LEU A 92 0.92 -25.69 -5.36
C LEU A 92 -0.50 -25.98 -4.84
N ALA A 93 -0.69 -27.05 -4.07
CA ALA A 93 -1.97 -27.35 -3.44
C ALA A 93 -2.43 -26.27 -2.45
N PHE A 94 -1.50 -25.45 -1.95
CA PHE A 94 -1.80 -24.30 -1.10
C PHE A 94 -2.82 -23.35 -1.75
N PHE A 95 -2.69 -23.08 -3.03
CA PHE A 95 -3.59 -22.15 -3.71
C PHE A 95 -5.04 -22.67 -3.72
N VAL A 96 -5.25 -23.96 -3.92
CA VAL A 96 -6.58 -24.56 -3.87
C VAL A 96 -7.13 -24.58 -2.43
N TRP A 97 -6.31 -24.95 -1.46
CA TRP A 97 -6.69 -24.95 -0.06
C TRP A 97 -7.03 -23.55 0.46
N HIS A 98 -6.16 -22.58 0.21
CA HIS A 98 -6.29 -21.19 0.63
C HIS A 98 -7.52 -20.51 0.01
N GLU A 99 -7.72 -20.67 -1.30
CA GLU A 99 -8.90 -20.14 -1.99
C GLU A 99 -10.20 -20.79 -1.50
N GLY A 100 -10.20 -22.12 -1.24
CA GLY A 100 -11.33 -22.81 -0.62
C GLY A 100 -11.64 -22.26 0.78
N THR A 101 -10.63 -21.82 1.51
CA THR A 101 -10.77 -21.17 2.81
C THR A 101 -11.54 -19.85 2.70
N HIS A 102 -11.24 -19.03 1.68
CA HIS A 102 -11.90 -17.76 1.39
C HIS A 102 -13.19 -17.88 0.59
N GLN A 103 -13.57 -19.09 0.19
CA GLN A 103 -14.71 -19.35 -0.68
C GLN A 103 -14.59 -18.61 -2.04
N SER A 104 -13.38 -18.49 -2.56
CA SER A 104 -13.05 -17.79 -3.81
C SER A 104 -12.88 -18.72 -5.03
N LEU A 105 -12.91 -20.05 -4.84
CA LEU A 105 -12.86 -21.02 -5.94
C LEU A 105 -14.17 -21.06 -6.76
N SER A 106 -15.31 -20.81 -6.11
CA SER A 106 -16.64 -20.98 -6.69
C SER A 106 -17.68 -20.12 -5.98
N SER A 107 -18.76 -19.77 -6.64
CA SER A 107 -19.96 -19.23 -6.00
C SER A 107 -20.71 -20.25 -5.14
N SER A 108 -20.40 -21.55 -5.25
CA SER A 108 -20.97 -22.63 -4.43
C SER A 108 -20.08 -22.93 -3.22
N LYS A 109 -20.66 -22.85 -2.02
CA LYS A 109 -19.98 -23.21 -0.77
C LYS A 109 -19.49 -24.67 -0.78
N LEU A 110 -20.32 -25.61 -1.30
CA LEU A 110 -19.96 -27.01 -1.36
C LEU A 110 -18.72 -27.25 -2.23
N ILE A 111 -18.64 -26.61 -3.40
CA ILE A 111 -17.48 -26.73 -4.29
C ILE A 111 -16.22 -26.19 -3.60
N ASN A 112 -16.32 -25.04 -2.93
CA ASN A 112 -15.21 -24.49 -2.17
C ASN A 112 -14.75 -25.44 -1.04
N ASP A 113 -15.69 -26.02 -0.30
CA ASP A 113 -15.36 -26.92 0.80
C ASP A 113 -14.74 -28.24 0.28
N VAL A 114 -15.24 -28.80 -0.82
CA VAL A 114 -14.69 -30.04 -1.43
C VAL A 114 -13.30 -29.80 -2.01
N LEU A 115 -13.15 -28.84 -2.93
CA LEU A 115 -11.86 -28.57 -3.55
C LEU A 115 -10.81 -28.10 -2.52
N GLY A 116 -11.20 -27.22 -1.61
CA GLY A 116 -10.30 -26.76 -0.56
C GLY A 116 -9.86 -27.87 0.39
N THR A 117 -10.75 -28.84 0.71
CA THR A 117 -10.38 -30.05 1.48
C THR A 117 -9.40 -30.93 0.72
N LEU A 118 -9.59 -31.10 -0.60
CA LEU A 118 -8.64 -31.84 -1.44
C LEU A 118 -7.25 -31.17 -1.42
N GLY A 119 -7.18 -29.83 -1.51
CA GLY A 119 -5.91 -29.11 -1.37
C GLY A 119 -5.27 -29.26 0.01
N ALA A 120 -6.08 -29.22 1.07
CA ALA A 120 -5.62 -29.31 2.45
C ALA A 120 -4.92 -30.64 2.79
N GLN A 121 -5.27 -31.75 2.10
CA GLN A 121 -4.69 -33.07 2.35
C GLN A 121 -3.15 -33.11 2.23
N PHE A 122 -2.59 -32.22 1.42
CA PHE A 122 -1.14 -32.15 1.19
C PHE A 122 -0.38 -31.31 2.20
N LEU A 123 -1.06 -30.43 2.93
CA LEU A 123 -0.41 -29.46 3.82
C LEU A 123 -0.83 -29.60 5.28
N THR A 124 -2.15 -29.64 5.55
CA THR A 124 -2.71 -29.74 6.91
C THR A 124 -3.80 -30.82 6.97
N PRO A 125 -3.46 -32.08 6.71
CA PRO A 125 -4.44 -33.18 6.66
C PRO A 125 -5.12 -33.47 8.00
N THR A 126 -4.57 -32.97 9.10
CA THR A 126 -5.15 -33.08 10.46
C THR A 126 -6.27 -32.07 10.71
N MET A 127 -6.41 -31.06 9.85
CA MET A 127 -7.30 -29.92 10.08
C MET A 127 -8.33 -29.80 8.96
N PRO A 128 -9.65 -29.97 9.24
CA PRO A 128 -10.68 -29.74 8.24
C PRO A 128 -10.69 -28.27 7.81
N ILE A 129 -11.06 -28.01 6.55
CA ILE A 129 -11.06 -26.66 5.98
C ILE A 129 -11.92 -25.67 6.78
N GLN A 130 -12.99 -26.14 7.42
CA GLN A 130 -13.86 -25.31 8.25
C GLN A 130 -13.12 -24.76 9.48
N VAL A 131 -12.25 -25.58 10.09
CA VAL A 131 -11.41 -25.17 11.23
C VAL A 131 -10.31 -24.22 10.79
N TYR A 132 -9.60 -24.55 9.71
CA TYR A 132 -8.58 -23.66 9.17
C TYR A 132 -9.17 -22.31 8.71
N ARG A 133 -10.38 -22.31 8.13
CA ARG A 133 -11.10 -21.08 7.78
C ARG A 133 -11.28 -20.15 8.98
N VAL A 134 -11.59 -20.70 10.16
CA VAL A 134 -11.71 -19.89 11.38
C VAL A 134 -10.38 -19.24 11.74
N LEU A 135 -9.29 -20.02 11.75
CA LEU A 135 -7.94 -19.52 12.04
C LEU A 135 -7.55 -18.42 11.06
N HIS A 136 -7.68 -18.69 9.79
CA HIS A 136 -7.24 -17.81 8.73
C HIS A 136 -8.08 -16.51 8.63
N LEU A 137 -9.39 -16.59 8.89
CA LEU A 137 -10.23 -15.38 9.01
C LEU A 137 -9.91 -14.57 10.27
N GLN A 138 -9.45 -15.21 11.37
CA GLN A 138 -8.95 -14.48 12.53
C GLN A 138 -7.62 -13.77 12.21
N HIS A 139 -6.73 -14.42 11.45
CA HIS A 139 -5.53 -13.78 10.93
C HIS A 139 -5.89 -12.53 10.10
N HIS A 140 -6.77 -12.63 9.10
CA HIS A 140 -7.20 -11.46 8.30
C HIS A 140 -7.83 -10.32 9.13
N ARG A 141 -8.52 -10.65 10.22
CA ARG A 141 -9.14 -9.64 11.09
C ARG A 141 -8.15 -8.94 12.01
N ASN A 142 -7.14 -9.68 12.45
CA ASN A 142 -6.25 -9.27 13.52
C ASN A 142 -4.77 -9.31 13.08
N THR A 143 -4.50 -9.22 11.78
CA THR A 143 -3.13 -9.25 11.23
C THR A 143 -2.24 -8.27 11.97
N GLY A 144 -1.15 -8.79 12.57
CA GLY A 144 -0.20 -8.03 13.38
C GLY A 144 -0.64 -7.76 14.82
N GLU A 145 -1.85 -8.17 15.25
CA GLU A 145 -2.35 -7.99 16.62
C GLU A 145 -2.03 -9.21 17.50
N ASN A 146 -0.96 -9.15 18.27
CA ASN A 146 -0.66 -10.18 19.26
C ASN A 146 -1.59 -10.03 20.48
N PRO A 147 -2.19 -11.11 20.96
CA PRO A 147 -2.11 -12.52 20.51
C PRO A 147 -3.37 -12.98 19.77
N ALA A 148 -4.14 -12.03 19.21
CA ALA A 148 -5.37 -12.32 18.50
C ALA A 148 -5.12 -12.91 17.12
N ASP A 149 -3.96 -12.62 16.53
CA ASP A 149 -3.52 -13.17 15.25
C ASP A 149 -2.91 -14.56 15.43
N PRO A 150 -3.49 -15.65 14.86
CA PRO A 150 -2.91 -16.98 14.93
C PRO A 150 -1.53 -17.11 14.29
N ASP A 151 -1.18 -16.22 13.36
CA ASP A 151 0.07 -16.24 12.62
C ASP A 151 1.16 -15.32 13.23
N ASP A 152 0.86 -14.61 14.32
CA ASP A 152 1.80 -13.70 14.98
C ASP A 152 3.13 -14.38 15.36
N LEU A 153 3.10 -15.65 15.76
CA LEU A 153 4.32 -16.42 16.03
C LEU A 153 5.26 -16.46 14.82
N LEU A 154 4.74 -16.63 13.61
CA LEU A 154 5.53 -16.69 12.38
C LEU A 154 6.18 -15.36 12.05
N VAL A 155 5.43 -14.28 12.27
CA VAL A 155 5.88 -12.92 12.00
C VAL A 155 6.97 -12.49 13.00
N ARG A 156 6.82 -12.81 14.29
CA ARG A 156 7.75 -12.38 15.36
C ARG A 156 8.93 -13.30 15.61
N ALA A 157 8.91 -14.53 15.07
CA ALA A 157 10.00 -15.48 15.24
C ALA A 157 11.34 -14.89 14.74
N LYS A 158 12.39 -15.01 15.56
CA LYS A 158 13.74 -14.61 15.15
C LYS A 158 14.25 -15.54 14.05
N THR A 159 15.11 -15.04 13.16
CA THR A 159 15.62 -15.82 12.01
C THR A 159 16.15 -17.19 12.37
N TRP A 160 16.89 -17.33 13.49
CA TRP A 160 17.41 -18.61 13.94
C TRP A 160 16.34 -19.60 14.44
N GLN A 161 15.14 -19.11 14.79
CA GLN A 161 14.01 -19.94 15.24
C GLN A 161 13.22 -20.52 14.06
N LEU A 162 13.28 -19.88 12.89
CA LEU A 162 12.47 -20.25 11.72
C LEU A 162 12.60 -21.72 11.31
N PRO A 163 13.78 -22.35 11.27
CA PRO A 163 13.90 -23.77 10.96
C PRO A 163 13.14 -24.70 11.91
N PHE A 164 12.86 -24.25 13.13
CA PHE A 164 12.16 -25.01 14.16
C PHE A 164 10.68 -24.66 14.26
N VAL A 165 10.28 -23.47 13.84
CA VAL A 165 8.89 -22.98 13.92
C VAL A 165 8.12 -23.33 12.67
N LEU A 166 8.67 -22.99 11.48
CA LEU A 166 7.94 -23.11 10.21
C LEU A 166 7.47 -24.54 9.88
N PRO A 167 8.26 -25.61 10.11
CA PRO A 167 7.80 -26.97 9.82
C PRO A 167 6.66 -27.45 10.72
N PHE A 168 6.43 -26.82 11.87
CA PHE A 168 5.52 -27.29 12.91
C PHE A 168 4.45 -26.27 13.32
N VAL A 169 4.21 -25.24 12.51
CA VAL A 169 3.21 -24.22 12.83
C VAL A 169 1.78 -24.78 12.85
N ASP A 170 1.51 -25.87 12.13
CA ASP A 170 0.25 -26.62 12.20
C ASP A 170 -0.08 -27.08 13.61
N LEU A 171 0.93 -27.47 14.41
CA LEU A 171 0.75 -27.78 15.82
C LEU A 171 0.38 -26.52 16.63
N HIS A 172 1.02 -25.38 16.36
CA HIS A 172 0.65 -24.12 16.99
C HIS A 172 -0.80 -23.73 16.68
N TRP A 173 -1.22 -23.84 15.43
CA TRP A 173 -2.61 -23.60 15.01
C TRP A 173 -3.61 -24.55 15.69
N ALA A 174 -3.27 -25.83 15.82
CA ALA A 174 -4.10 -26.80 16.53
C ALA A 174 -4.25 -26.43 18.02
N LEU A 175 -3.15 -26.05 18.69
CA LEU A 175 -3.17 -25.61 20.09
C LEU A 175 -3.98 -24.30 20.25
N TRP A 176 -3.82 -23.36 19.31
CA TRP A 176 -4.61 -22.14 19.29
C TRP A 176 -6.12 -22.45 19.16
N TYR A 177 -6.49 -23.32 18.22
CA TYR A 177 -7.89 -23.74 18.05
C TYR A 177 -8.45 -24.41 19.30
N VAL A 178 -7.70 -25.34 19.93
CA VAL A 178 -8.11 -26.00 21.17
C VAL A 178 -8.37 -24.98 22.28
N ARG A 179 -7.50 -23.98 22.42
CA ARG A 179 -7.65 -22.91 23.42
C ARG A 179 -8.96 -22.13 23.24
N TYR A 180 -9.37 -21.88 22.00
CA TYR A 180 -10.61 -21.14 21.68
C TYR A 180 -11.81 -22.03 21.35
N SER A 181 -11.65 -23.34 21.48
CA SER A 181 -12.67 -24.32 21.09
C SER A 181 -13.95 -24.26 21.91
N SER A 182 -13.94 -23.65 23.11
CA SER A 182 -15.14 -23.49 23.95
C SER A 182 -16.26 -22.74 23.23
N THR A 183 -15.92 -21.79 22.34
CA THR A 183 -16.86 -20.98 21.56
C THR A 183 -17.26 -21.62 20.24
N ARG A 184 -16.70 -22.81 19.92
CA ARG A 184 -16.89 -23.45 18.60
C ARG A 184 -17.95 -24.55 18.65
N PRO A 185 -18.68 -24.77 17.53
CA PRO A 185 -19.66 -25.83 17.43
C PRO A 185 -19.07 -27.23 17.71
N THR A 186 -19.86 -28.09 18.35
CA THR A 186 -19.45 -29.47 18.60
C THR A 186 -19.15 -30.25 17.32
N SER A 187 -19.86 -29.98 16.24
CA SER A 187 -19.62 -30.59 14.93
C SER A 187 -18.21 -30.30 14.38
N GLU A 188 -17.67 -29.10 14.58
CA GLU A 188 -16.30 -28.77 14.16
C GLU A 188 -15.26 -29.55 14.98
N LYS A 189 -15.48 -29.70 16.30
CA LYS A 189 -14.60 -30.47 17.20
C LYS A 189 -14.59 -31.93 16.83
N LEU A 190 -15.76 -32.52 16.56
CA LEU A 190 -15.88 -33.91 16.11
C LEU A 190 -15.20 -34.13 14.77
N MET A 191 -15.37 -33.17 13.82
CA MET A 191 -14.71 -33.23 12.52
C MET A 191 -13.18 -33.12 12.66
N MET A 192 -12.67 -32.24 13.53
CA MET A 192 -11.24 -32.17 13.84
C MET A 192 -10.71 -33.49 14.39
N GLY A 193 -11.44 -34.11 15.32
CA GLY A 193 -11.10 -35.44 15.85
C GLY A 193 -11.09 -36.53 14.78
N PHE A 194 -12.06 -36.50 13.87
CA PHE A 194 -12.13 -37.46 12.76
C PHE A 194 -10.93 -37.29 11.80
N PHE A 195 -10.59 -36.06 11.41
CA PHE A 195 -9.42 -35.80 10.54
C PHE A 195 -8.10 -36.22 11.21
N LEU A 196 -7.95 -35.95 12.51
CA LEU A 196 -6.77 -36.37 13.25
C LEU A 196 -6.67 -37.91 13.31
N LEU A 197 -7.78 -38.59 13.59
CA LEU A 197 -7.83 -40.06 13.63
C LEU A 197 -7.49 -40.66 12.25
N THR A 198 -8.07 -40.15 11.17
CA THR A 198 -7.79 -40.62 9.82
C THR A 198 -6.33 -40.37 9.43
N TYR A 199 -5.76 -39.23 9.82
CA TYR A 199 -4.35 -38.95 9.63
C TYR A 199 -3.43 -39.93 10.34
N VAL A 200 -3.71 -40.21 11.62
CA VAL A 200 -2.93 -41.18 12.38
C VAL A 200 -3.06 -42.59 11.78
N ALA A 201 -4.29 -43.02 11.44
CA ALA A 201 -4.54 -44.32 10.82
C ALA A 201 -3.80 -44.46 9.47
N TRP A 202 -3.81 -43.40 8.63
CA TRP A 202 -3.08 -43.37 7.37
C TRP A 202 -1.56 -43.56 7.58
N HIS A 203 -0.97 -42.84 8.54
CA HIS A 203 0.46 -42.95 8.84
C HIS A 203 0.83 -44.33 9.42
N VAL A 204 0.03 -44.83 10.33
CA VAL A 204 0.24 -46.19 10.88
C VAL A 204 0.19 -47.22 9.78
N LEU A 205 -0.80 -47.16 8.87
CA LEU A 205 -0.94 -48.07 7.75
C LEU A 205 0.32 -48.12 6.89
N TRP A 206 0.78 -46.94 6.44
CA TRP A 206 1.93 -46.85 5.53
C TRP A 206 3.27 -47.15 6.19
N LEU A 207 3.48 -46.68 7.42
CA LEU A 207 4.72 -46.94 8.20
C LEU A 207 4.84 -48.40 8.63
N SER A 208 3.72 -49.13 8.72
CA SER A 208 3.70 -50.57 8.98
C SER A 208 3.78 -51.42 7.70
N SER A 209 3.81 -50.82 6.54
CA SER A 209 3.86 -51.48 5.24
C SER A 209 5.30 -51.72 4.77
N PRO A 210 5.51 -52.61 3.78
CA PRO A 210 6.83 -52.74 3.12
C PRO A 210 7.33 -51.47 2.43
N TYR A 211 6.46 -50.49 2.20
CA TYR A 211 6.74 -49.20 1.53
C TYR A 211 6.96 -48.05 2.51
N ALA A 212 7.29 -48.35 3.79
CA ALA A 212 7.49 -47.31 4.81
C ALA A 212 8.55 -46.26 4.43
N LEU A 213 9.66 -46.72 3.85
CA LEU A 213 10.74 -45.80 3.42
C LEU A 213 10.28 -44.89 2.26
N GLU A 214 9.63 -45.45 1.24
CA GLU A 214 9.09 -44.69 0.12
C GLU A 214 8.01 -43.70 0.61
N PHE A 215 7.18 -44.08 1.57
CA PHE A 215 6.20 -43.17 2.16
C PHE A 215 6.89 -42.01 2.88
N ILE A 216 7.94 -42.24 3.63
CA ILE A 216 8.72 -41.17 4.27
C ILE A 216 9.34 -40.25 3.21
N LEU A 217 10.02 -40.81 2.20
CA LEU A 217 10.76 -40.06 1.22
C LEU A 217 9.90 -39.35 0.16
N LEU A 218 8.79 -39.98 -0.26
CA LEU A 218 7.97 -39.45 -1.34
C LEU A 218 6.73 -38.68 -0.86
N TRP A 219 6.38 -38.82 0.43
CA TRP A 219 5.21 -38.15 0.99
C TRP A 219 5.55 -37.28 2.20
N MET A 220 6.07 -37.84 3.30
CA MET A 220 6.22 -37.11 4.56
C MET A 220 7.26 -35.98 4.46
N ILE A 221 8.43 -36.25 3.89
CA ILE A 221 9.49 -35.23 3.70
C ILE A 221 9.01 -34.14 2.73
N PRO A 222 8.50 -34.44 1.50
CA PRO A 222 7.94 -33.44 0.62
C PRO A 222 6.83 -32.60 1.25
N GLN A 223 5.94 -33.22 2.04
CA GLN A 223 4.88 -32.50 2.74
C GLN A 223 5.42 -31.43 3.69
N ARG A 224 6.41 -31.79 4.53
CA ARG A 224 7.03 -30.84 5.46
C ARG A 224 7.83 -29.75 4.74
N MET A 225 8.51 -30.10 3.63
CA MET A 225 9.19 -29.12 2.78
C MET A 225 8.20 -28.13 2.18
N ALA A 226 7.09 -28.61 1.60
CA ALA A 226 6.04 -27.79 1.03
C ALA A 226 5.40 -26.86 2.08
N PHE A 227 5.06 -27.41 3.24
CA PHE A 227 4.45 -26.66 4.32
C PHE A 227 5.38 -25.57 4.87
N THR A 228 6.67 -25.89 5.04
CA THR A 228 7.70 -24.90 5.43
C THR A 228 7.82 -23.78 4.39
N ALA A 229 7.83 -24.14 3.10
CA ALA A 229 7.89 -23.15 2.03
C ALA A 229 6.65 -22.24 2.01
N VAL A 230 5.44 -22.82 2.16
CA VAL A 230 4.17 -22.05 2.24
C VAL A 230 4.20 -21.08 3.40
N THR A 231 4.51 -21.55 4.62
CA THR A 231 4.50 -20.71 5.81
C THR A 231 5.57 -19.62 5.77
N TYR A 232 6.73 -19.90 5.16
CA TYR A 232 7.74 -18.88 4.92
C TYR A 232 7.31 -17.84 3.90
N MET A 233 6.81 -18.28 2.74
CA MET A 233 6.48 -17.39 1.63
C MET A 233 5.23 -16.55 1.89
N PHE A 234 4.19 -17.11 2.51
CA PHE A 234 2.89 -16.44 2.66
C PHE A 234 2.66 -15.84 4.04
N ALA A 235 3.15 -16.46 5.09
CA ALA A 235 2.96 -15.90 6.43
C ALA A 235 4.15 -15.04 6.88
N ARG A 236 5.39 -15.44 6.60
CA ARG A 236 6.57 -14.72 7.10
C ARG A 236 6.99 -13.55 6.23
N ILE A 237 7.12 -13.75 4.91
CA ILE A 237 7.65 -12.71 4.01
C ILE A 237 6.61 -11.64 3.71
N GLN A 238 5.34 -12.02 3.57
CA GLN A 238 4.30 -11.10 3.11
C GLN A 238 3.70 -10.21 4.20
N HIS A 239 4.11 -10.40 5.46
CA HIS A 239 3.63 -9.60 6.59
C HIS A 239 4.81 -8.83 7.21
N PRO A 240 4.93 -7.53 6.97
CA PRO A 240 5.92 -6.67 7.61
C PRO A 240 5.75 -6.72 9.13
N HIS A 241 6.86 -6.73 9.86
CA HIS A 241 6.83 -6.62 11.32
C HIS A 241 6.23 -5.29 11.76
N ASP A 242 5.54 -5.30 12.88
CA ASP A 242 5.09 -4.13 13.64
C ASP A 242 3.95 -3.31 13.03
N LEU A 243 3.30 -3.78 11.94
CA LEU A 243 2.14 -3.10 11.37
C LEU A 243 0.85 -3.90 11.63
N VAL A 244 -0.14 -3.20 12.17
CA VAL A 244 -1.47 -3.74 12.43
C VAL A 244 -2.39 -3.39 11.26
N GLN A 245 -3.03 -4.37 10.65
CA GLN A 245 -3.88 -4.15 9.47
C GLN A 245 -5.04 -3.19 9.73
N ARG A 246 -5.58 -3.19 10.95
CA ARG A 246 -6.67 -2.30 11.34
C ARG A 246 -6.26 -0.82 11.27
N GLU A 247 -5.01 -0.52 11.63
CA GLU A 247 -4.45 0.83 11.62
C GLU A 247 -3.84 1.19 10.27
N HIS A 248 -3.30 0.19 9.57
CA HIS A 248 -2.56 0.36 8.32
C HIS A 248 -2.99 -0.67 7.26
N PRO A 249 -4.25 -0.62 6.76
CA PRO A 249 -4.80 -1.67 5.89
C PRO A 249 -4.03 -1.84 4.57
N PHE A 250 -3.37 -0.79 4.09
CA PHE A 250 -2.60 -0.81 2.85
C PHE A 250 -1.10 -1.09 3.07
N GLN A 251 -0.66 -1.24 4.32
CA GLN A 251 0.76 -1.39 4.68
C GLN A 251 1.05 -2.67 5.47
N ALA A 252 0.03 -3.31 6.03
CA ALA A 252 0.18 -4.51 6.85
C ALA A 252 0.63 -5.75 6.05
N THR A 253 0.50 -5.71 4.74
CA THR A 253 0.94 -6.76 3.83
C THR A 253 1.69 -6.17 2.64
N VAL A 254 2.50 -6.99 1.96
CA VAL A 254 3.38 -6.52 0.90
C VAL A 254 2.90 -6.92 -0.49
N VAL A 255 3.45 -6.22 -1.48
CA VAL A 255 3.27 -6.53 -2.90
C VAL A 255 4.60 -7.00 -3.47
N ASN A 256 4.62 -8.15 -4.14
CA ASN A 256 5.82 -8.70 -4.76
C ASN A 256 6.03 -8.17 -6.18
N PRO A 257 7.29 -8.22 -6.70
CA PRO A 257 7.59 -7.81 -8.06
C PRO A 257 6.74 -8.55 -9.09
N ASP A 258 6.16 -7.81 -10.04
CA ASP A 258 5.35 -8.38 -11.13
C ASP A 258 6.24 -8.96 -12.23
N THR A 259 7.00 -9.99 -11.90
CA THR A 259 7.74 -10.78 -12.91
C THR A 259 7.07 -12.13 -13.10
N PRO A 260 6.82 -12.58 -14.35
CA PRO A 260 6.08 -13.83 -14.61
C PRO A 260 6.65 -15.04 -13.88
N LEU A 261 7.98 -15.23 -13.91
CA LEU A 261 8.64 -16.34 -13.21
C LEU A 261 8.40 -16.30 -11.71
N TYR A 262 8.53 -15.13 -11.09
CA TYR A 262 8.39 -14.96 -9.65
C TYR A 262 6.94 -15.18 -9.21
N ASN A 263 5.99 -14.52 -9.89
CA ASN A 263 4.57 -14.63 -9.54
C ASN A 263 3.97 -15.99 -9.86
N ILE A 264 4.28 -16.58 -11.01
CA ILE A 264 3.69 -17.87 -11.42
C ILE A 264 4.27 -19.02 -10.60
N PHE A 265 5.62 -19.11 -10.50
CA PHE A 265 6.27 -20.27 -9.89
C PHE A 265 6.35 -20.23 -8.38
N LEU A 266 6.55 -19.06 -7.77
CA LEU A 266 6.68 -18.94 -6.32
C LEU A 266 5.37 -18.56 -5.63
N TYR A 267 4.54 -17.73 -6.24
CA TYR A 267 3.31 -17.24 -5.64
C TYR A 267 2.03 -17.72 -6.32
N GLY A 268 2.11 -18.58 -7.35
CA GLY A 268 0.94 -19.07 -8.08
C GLY A 268 -0.01 -17.98 -8.57
N GLY A 269 0.51 -16.78 -8.83
CA GLY A 269 -0.28 -15.59 -9.16
C GLY A 269 -0.67 -14.72 -7.96
N ASN A 270 -0.51 -15.16 -6.71
CA ASN A 270 -0.91 -14.44 -5.50
C ASN A 270 0.22 -13.59 -4.87
N GLY A 271 1.12 -13.07 -5.71
CA GLY A 271 2.20 -12.16 -5.27
C GLY A 271 1.73 -10.77 -4.83
N PHE A 272 0.44 -10.45 -5.00
CA PHE A 272 -0.18 -9.18 -4.60
C PHE A 272 -1.03 -9.38 -3.34
N HIS A 273 -0.37 -9.79 -2.27
CA HIS A 273 -1.02 -10.21 -1.02
C HIS A 273 -1.86 -9.11 -0.37
N LEU A 274 -1.50 -7.85 -0.58
CA LEU A 274 -2.29 -6.69 -0.18
C LEU A 274 -3.71 -6.72 -0.77
N VAL A 275 -3.85 -7.05 -2.06
CA VAL A 275 -5.17 -7.18 -2.71
C VAL A 275 -5.98 -8.29 -2.05
N HIS A 276 -5.31 -9.41 -1.75
CA HIS A 276 -5.92 -10.55 -1.09
C HIS A 276 -6.44 -10.20 0.31
N HIS A 277 -5.70 -9.44 1.12
CA HIS A 277 -6.15 -9.02 2.44
C HIS A 277 -7.34 -8.05 2.42
N ILE A 278 -7.48 -7.23 1.38
CA ILE A 278 -8.60 -6.29 1.25
C ILE A 278 -9.83 -6.95 0.60
N TRP A 279 -9.61 -7.79 -0.41
CA TRP A 279 -10.67 -8.55 -1.10
C TRP A 279 -10.34 -10.04 -1.18
N PRO A 280 -10.43 -10.77 -0.06
CA PRO A 280 -10.07 -12.19 -0.02
C PRO A 280 -10.96 -13.09 -0.89
N SER A 281 -12.10 -12.57 -1.36
CA SER A 281 -12.98 -13.26 -2.31
C SER A 281 -12.53 -13.19 -3.77
N ILE A 282 -11.49 -12.41 -4.10
CA ILE A 282 -10.95 -12.37 -5.46
C ILE A 282 -10.07 -13.62 -5.70
N PRO A 283 -10.36 -14.45 -6.73
CA PRO A 283 -9.54 -15.62 -7.03
C PRO A 283 -8.10 -15.27 -7.36
N TYR A 284 -7.14 -16.12 -6.95
CA TYR A 284 -5.70 -15.90 -7.13
C TYR A 284 -5.30 -15.49 -8.55
N TYR A 285 -5.91 -16.07 -9.58
CA TYR A 285 -5.65 -15.76 -10.99
C TYR A 285 -6.16 -14.39 -11.44
N ARG A 286 -6.98 -13.70 -10.63
CA ARG A 286 -7.47 -12.32 -10.86
C ARG A 286 -6.83 -11.28 -9.97
N VAL A 287 -6.09 -11.68 -8.92
CA VAL A 287 -5.47 -10.78 -7.95
C VAL A 287 -4.52 -9.78 -8.63
N ARG A 288 -3.77 -10.22 -9.65
CA ARG A 288 -2.92 -9.33 -10.46
C ARG A 288 -3.74 -8.24 -11.17
N SER A 289 -4.86 -8.60 -11.79
CA SER A 289 -5.73 -7.62 -12.47
C SER A 289 -6.36 -6.65 -11.47
N ALA A 290 -6.76 -7.14 -10.30
CA ALA A 290 -7.30 -6.31 -9.23
C ALA A 290 -6.24 -5.34 -8.67
N TRP A 291 -4.98 -5.78 -8.56
CA TRP A 291 -3.86 -4.91 -8.18
C TRP A 291 -3.73 -3.72 -9.13
N TYR A 292 -3.81 -3.92 -10.44
CA TYR A 292 -3.70 -2.82 -11.39
C TYR A 292 -4.87 -1.82 -11.30
N VAL A 293 -6.08 -2.26 -10.92
CA VAL A 293 -7.20 -1.36 -10.62
C VAL A 293 -6.96 -0.63 -9.31
N MET A 294 -6.63 -1.37 -8.25
CA MET A 294 -6.39 -0.83 -6.91
C MET A 294 -5.27 0.22 -6.89
N ARG A 295 -4.18 -0.05 -7.61
CA ARG A 295 -3.00 0.81 -7.69
C ARG A 295 -3.30 2.21 -8.23
N GLU A 296 -4.37 2.36 -9.03
CA GLU A 296 -4.78 3.67 -9.54
C GLU A 296 -5.34 4.60 -8.45
N TYR A 297 -5.75 4.03 -7.32
CA TYR A 297 -6.34 4.73 -6.17
C TYR A 297 -5.33 4.97 -5.03
N LEU A 298 -4.23 4.25 -5.01
CA LEU A 298 -3.27 4.27 -3.92
C LEU A 298 -2.06 5.13 -4.25
N ASP A 299 -1.58 5.86 -3.24
CA ASP A 299 -0.33 6.59 -3.33
C ASP A 299 0.86 5.63 -3.31
N ALA A 300 1.82 5.89 -4.19
CA ALA A 300 2.96 5.02 -4.41
C ALA A 300 3.85 4.82 -3.16
N GLN A 301 3.83 5.76 -2.21
CA GLN A 301 4.68 5.73 -1.01
C GLN A 301 4.11 4.93 0.16
N ASP A 302 2.80 4.60 0.13
CA ASP A 302 2.14 3.96 1.27
C ASP A 302 2.08 2.42 1.16
N ILE A 303 2.61 1.84 0.09
CA ILE A 303 2.51 0.40 -0.15
C ILE A 303 3.87 -0.28 0.02
N PRO A 304 4.02 -1.22 0.96
CA PRO A 304 5.22 -2.03 1.07
C PRO A 304 5.41 -2.91 -0.17
N TYR A 305 6.55 -2.78 -0.81
CA TYR A 305 6.92 -3.55 -1.99
C TYR A 305 8.20 -4.34 -1.74
N ILE A 306 8.20 -5.64 -2.05
CA ILE A 306 9.39 -6.47 -1.92
C ILE A 306 10.24 -6.37 -3.18
N GLU A 307 11.43 -5.80 -3.05
CA GLU A 307 12.44 -5.90 -4.10
C GLU A 307 13.10 -7.28 -4.15
N ARG A 308 13.68 -7.65 -5.31
CA ARG A 308 14.35 -8.95 -5.55
C ARG A 308 15.45 -9.31 -4.54
N ARG A 309 15.87 -8.40 -3.66
CA ARG A 309 16.99 -8.55 -2.72
C ARG A 309 16.59 -9.10 -1.35
N VAL A 310 15.37 -9.57 -1.17
CA VAL A 310 14.88 -10.09 0.12
C VAL A 310 15.65 -11.33 0.61
N LEU A 311 16.41 -11.98 -0.24
CA LEU A 311 17.29 -13.09 0.17
C LEU A 311 18.43 -12.65 1.12
N ASP A 312 18.72 -11.34 1.18
CA ASP A 312 19.81 -10.78 1.99
C ASP A 312 19.34 -10.24 3.35
N GLY A 313 18.08 -10.41 3.72
CA GLY A 313 17.53 -9.99 5.02
C GLY A 313 17.31 -8.49 5.18
N ALA A 314 17.55 -7.69 4.15
CA ALA A 314 17.29 -6.26 4.13
C ALA A 314 16.09 -5.98 3.22
N SER A 315 14.92 -5.80 3.84
CA SER A 315 13.71 -5.37 3.12
C SER A 315 13.82 -3.88 2.78
N HIS A 316 14.28 -3.56 1.59
CA HIS A 316 14.12 -2.24 1.03
C HIS A 316 12.83 -2.22 0.21
N TYR A 317 11.87 -1.43 0.65
CA TYR A 317 10.59 -1.25 -0.01
C TYR A 317 10.72 -0.11 -1.02
N THR A 318 10.84 -0.44 -2.31
CA THR A 318 10.74 0.55 -3.39
C THR A 318 9.65 0.11 -4.35
N LEU A 319 8.75 1.02 -4.64
CA LEU A 319 7.74 0.80 -5.67
C LEU A 319 8.40 0.87 -7.05
N PRO A 320 8.07 -0.03 -7.99
CA PRO A 320 8.30 0.28 -9.37
C PRO A 320 7.48 1.54 -9.68
N PRO A 321 8.03 2.48 -10.47
CA PRO A 321 7.26 3.65 -10.87
C PRO A 321 5.93 3.16 -11.45
N PRO A 322 4.80 3.79 -11.09
CA PRO A 322 3.54 3.47 -11.72
C PRO A 322 3.76 3.52 -13.22
N ARG A 323 3.33 2.52 -13.97
CA ARG A 323 3.17 2.71 -15.42
C ARG A 323 2.27 3.91 -15.54
N VAL A 324 2.84 5.04 -15.96
CA VAL A 324 2.12 6.29 -16.12
C VAL A 324 1.07 6.01 -17.17
N MET A 325 -0.15 5.69 -16.74
CA MET A 325 -1.27 5.61 -17.68
C MET A 325 -1.56 7.05 -18.06
N GLN A 326 -1.02 7.44 -19.21
CA GLN A 326 -1.34 8.73 -19.81
C GLN A 326 -2.79 8.69 -20.28
N ARG A 327 -3.58 9.66 -19.86
CA ARG A 327 -4.99 9.80 -20.23
C ARG A 327 -5.18 11.05 -21.05
N GLN A 328 -5.99 10.95 -22.08
CA GLN A 328 -6.44 12.12 -22.83
C GLN A 328 -7.57 12.79 -22.06
N MET A 329 -7.30 13.98 -21.56
CA MET A 329 -8.27 14.79 -20.85
C MET A 329 -8.55 16.08 -21.65
N GLN A 330 -9.75 16.60 -21.47
CA GLN A 330 -10.18 17.87 -22.06
C GLN A 330 -10.33 18.93 -20.96
N ILE A 331 -9.94 20.15 -21.27
CA ILE A 331 -10.22 21.30 -20.42
C ILE A 331 -11.72 21.59 -20.49
N ALA A 332 -12.43 21.31 -19.41
CA ALA A 332 -13.87 21.50 -19.32
C ALA A 332 -14.24 22.93 -18.89
N ASP A 333 -13.37 23.58 -18.10
CA ASP A 333 -13.57 24.93 -17.61
C ASP A 333 -12.25 25.62 -17.27
N ILE A 334 -12.20 26.95 -17.41
CA ILE A 334 -11.07 27.79 -17.00
C ILE A 334 -11.62 28.97 -16.20
N ARG A 335 -11.17 29.14 -14.96
CA ARG A 335 -11.51 30.29 -14.12
C ARG A 335 -10.26 31.16 -13.90
N GLU A 336 -10.38 32.47 -14.07
CA GLU A 336 -9.36 33.42 -13.63
C GLU A 336 -9.51 33.64 -12.11
N ILE A 337 -8.46 33.34 -11.35
CA ILE A 337 -8.43 33.41 -9.90
C ILE A 337 -7.79 34.73 -9.44
N THR A 338 -6.68 35.06 -10.06
CA THR A 338 -5.98 36.34 -9.96
C THR A 338 -5.42 36.68 -11.36
N PRO A 339 -4.95 37.88 -11.63
CA PRO A 339 -4.32 38.21 -12.94
C PRO A 339 -3.19 37.24 -13.34
N GLN A 340 -2.58 36.57 -12.38
CA GLN A 340 -1.48 35.63 -12.60
C GLN A 340 -1.86 34.15 -12.40
N ILE A 341 -3.04 33.82 -11.86
CA ILE A 341 -3.44 32.46 -11.53
C ILE A 341 -4.72 32.09 -12.25
N LYS A 342 -4.68 31.00 -13.01
CA LYS A 342 -5.87 30.37 -13.62
C LYS A 342 -6.10 28.99 -13.00
N GLN A 343 -7.36 28.67 -12.74
CA GLN A 343 -7.82 27.31 -12.40
C GLN A 343 -8.30 26.62 -13.67
N PHE A 344 -7.92 25.36 -13.83
CA PHE A 344 -8.34 24.49 -14.94
C PHE A 344 -9.10 23.31 -14.37
N THR A 345 -10.27 23.03 -14.93
CA THR A 345 -11.04 21.81 -14.65
C THR A 345 -10.83 20.84 -15.82
N LEU A 346 -10.26 19.68 -15.53
CA LEU A 346 -9.89 18.65 -16.51
C LEU A 346 -10.83 17.46 -16.37
N ARG A 347 -11.41 16.97 -17.48
CA ARG A 347 -12.28 15.79 -17.54
C ARG A 347 -11.81 14.80 -18.59
N MET A 348 -12.13 13.53 -18.39
CA MET A 348 -11.87 12.50 -19.39
C MET A 348 -12.65 12.78 -20.68
N VAL A 349 -11.99 12.65 -21.84
CA VAL A 349 -12.63 12.83 -23.16
C VAL A 349 -13.74 11.79 -23.40
N ASP A 350 -13.58 10.59 -22.87
CA ASP A 350 -14.51 9.46 -23.00
C ASP A 350 -15.53 9.37 -21.84
N GLY A 351 -15.53 10.35 -20.93
CA GLY A 351 -16.43 10.40 -19.77
C GLY A 351 -16.20 9.34 -18.71
N GLN A 352 -15.11 8.57 -18.80
CA GLN A 352 -14.77 7.56 -17.78
C GLN A 352 -14.36 8.23 -16.46
N PRO A 353 -14.65 7.60 -15.31
CA PRO A 353 -14.21 8.13 -14.04
C PRO A 353 -12.69 8.13 -13.91
N LEU A 354 -12.19 9.14 -13.22
CA LEU A 354 -10.77 9.31 -12.89
C LEU A 354 -10.43 8.57 -11.59
N PRO A 355 -9.17 8.13 -11.41
CA PRO A 355 -8.67 7.78 -10.09
C PRO A 355 -8.80 8.95 -9.13
N ALA A 356 -9.23 8.69 -7.90
CA ALA A 356 -9.28 9.71 -6.87
C ALA A 356 -7.85 10.19 -6.54
N ALA A 357 -7.63 11.50 -6.59
CA ALA A 357 -6.37 12.08 -6.13
C ALA A 357 -6.39 12.24 -4.61
N GLY A 358 -5.33 11.81 -3.92
CA GLY A 358 -5.14 12.04 -2.50
C GLY A 358 -4.87 13.52 -2.16
N ALA A 359 -5.02 13.91 -0.90
CA ALA A 359 -4.65 15.24 -0.44
C ALA A 359 -3.13 15.44 -0.55
N GLY A 360 -2.69 16.49 -1.26
CA GLY A 360 -1.29 16.75 -1.58
C GLY A 360 -0.81 16.12 -2.90
N ALA A 361 -1.66 15.33 -3.58
CA ALA A 361 -1.31 14.72 -4.87
C ALA A 361 -1.22 15.75 -5.99
N HIS A 362 -0.37 15.45 -6.98
CA HIS A 362 -0.21 16.21 -8.20
C HIS A 362 -0.37 15.32 -9.43
N VAL A 363 -0.67 15.93 -10.58
CA VAL A 363 -0.71 15.27 -11.88
C VAL A 363 0.38 15.80 -12.80
N LYS A 364 0.90 14.93 -13.67
CA LYS A 364 1.81 15.31 -14.76
C LYS A 364 0.99 15.77 -15.95
N VAL A 365 1.21 16.99 -16.38
CA VAL A 365 0.62 17.58 -17.57
C VAL A 365 1.65 17.61 -18.67
N HIS A 366 1.43 16.88 -19.75
CA HIS A 366 2.26 16.86 -20.94
C HIS A 366 1.75 17.94 -21.90
N LEU A 367 2.48 19.03 -21.98
CA LEU A 367 2.18 20.15 -22.89
C LEU A 367 2.72 19.89 -24.30
N ASP A 368 3.83 19.17 -24.40
CA ASP A 368 4.40 18.55 -25.60
C ASP A 368 5.35 17.42 -25.21
N GLU A 369 6.06 16.80 -26.16
CA GLU A 369 6.99 15.68 -25.94
C GLU A 369 8.15 16.01 -25.00
N ARG A 370 8.50 17.30 -24.84
CA ARG A 370 9.64 17.78 -24.05
C ARG A 370 9.24 18.66 -22.86
N CYS A 371 7.97 19.03 -22.77
CA CYS A 371 7.47 19.93 -21.74
C CYS A 371 6.42 19.23 -20.87
N VAL A 372 6.88 18.63 -19.79
CA VAL A 372 6.03 18.05 -18.76
C VAL A 372 6.07 18.95 -17.52
N ARG A 373 4.90 19.20 -16.90
CA ARG A 373 4.78 20.00 -15.68
C ARG A 373 3.90 19.30 -14.67
N HIS A 374 4.20 19.52 -13.40
CA HIS A 374 3.48 18.95 -12.27
C HIS A 374 2.59 20.01 -11.65
N TYR A 375 1.31 19.69 -11.46
CA TYR A 375 0.36 20.60 -10.83
C TYR A 375 -0.44 19.85 -9.77
N SER A 376 -0.53 20.42 -8.56
CA SER A 376 -1.28 19.85 -7.46
C SER A 376 -2.77 19.81 -7.79
N VAL A 377 -3.42 18.68 -7.46
CA VAL A 377 -4.87 18.52 -7.60
C VAL A 377 -5.54 19.13 -6.38
N ILE A 378 -6.38 20.16 -6.58
CA ILE A 378 -7.00 20.90 -5.48
C ILE A 378 -8.36 20.35 -5.03
N ASN A 379 -8.93 19.35 -5.73
CA ASN A 379 -10.20 18.68 -5.41
C ASN A 379 -9.99 17.20 -5.05
N PRO A 380 -9.37 16.88 -3.91
CA PRO A 380 -9.04 15.51 -3.54
C PRO A 380 -10.28 14.63 -3.37
N GLY A 381 -10.18 13.37 -3.80
CA GLY A 381 -11.25 12.38 -3.68
C GLY A 381 -12.37 12.51 -4.72
N VAL A 382 -12.30 13.48 -5.63
CA VAL A 382 -13.26 13.64 -6.73
C VAL A 382 -12.82 12.78 -7.93
N THR A 383 -13.79 12.09 -8.56
CA THR A 383 -13.52 11.11 -9.62
C THR A 383 -14.10 11.50 -10.99
N ASP A 384 -14.78 12.62 -11.11
CA ASP A 384 -15.32 13.12 -12.39
C ASP A 384 -14.41 14.14 -13.06
N SER A 385 -13.52 14.77 -12.31
CA SER A 385 -12.64 15.82 -12.79
C SER A 385 -11.43 16.03 -11.89
N TYR A 386 -10.30 16.51 -12.47
CA TYR A 386 -9.22 17.11 -11.70
C TYR A 386 -9.27 18.62 -11.84
N GLN A 387 -9.13 19.32 -10.72
CA GLN A 387 -8.94 20.77 -10.70
C GLN A 387 -7.50 21.06 -10.33
N ILE A 388 -6.83 21.87 -11.13
CA ILE A 388 -5.47 22.36 -10.90
C ILE A 388 -5.45 23.88 -11.00
N ALA A 389 -4.56 24.54 -10.25
CA ALA A 389 -4.35 25.98 -10.39
C ALA A 389 -2.91 26.26 -10.80
N VAL A 390 -2.74 27.11 -11.80
CA VAL A 390 -1.45 27.41 -12.43
C VAL A 390 -1.16 28.89 -12.34
N LYS A 391 -0.06 29.23 -11.64
CA LYS A 391 0.47 30.59 -11.64
C LYS A 391 1.36 30.81 -12.86
N ARG A 392 1.15 31.89 -13.58
CA ARG A 392 2.00 32.30 -14.69
C ARG A 392 3.32 32.85 -14.17
N GLU A 393 4.42 32.18 -14.52
CA GLU A 393 5.78 32.60 -14.19
C GLU A 393 6.45 33.23 -15.44
N GLU A 394 6.78 34.52 -15.35
CA GLU A 394 7.34 35.23 -16.50
C GLU A 394 8.78 34.82 -16.83
N GLN A 395 9.56 34.45 -15.81
CA GLN A 395 10.96 34.04 -15.95
C GLN A 395 11.14 32.50 -15.94
N GLY A 396 10.03 31.74 -15.97
CA GLY A 396 10.07 30.26 -15.95
C GLY A 396 10.39 29.65 -17.32
N ALA A 397 10.55 28.32 -17.36
CA ALA A 397 10.84 27.55 -18.59
C ALA A 397 9.65 27.45 -19.58
N GLY A 398 8.68 28.37 -19.52
CA GLY A 398 7.60 28.53 -20.51
C GLY A 398 6.36 27.63 -20.27
N GLY A 399 6.42 26.57 -19.44
CA GLY A 399 5.28 25.68 -19.27
C GLY A 399 4.03 26.34 -18.69
N SER A 400 4.16 27.22 -17.70
CA SER A 400 3.03 27.97 -17.13
C SER A 400 2.45 29.00 -18.10
N LYS A 401 3.26 29.59 -18.98
CA LYS A 401 2.78 30.48 -20.05
C LYS A 401 1.91 29.71 -21.03
N ARG A 402 2.37 28.54 -21.49
CA ARG A 402 1.60 27.68 -22.39
C ARG A 402 0.28 27.23 -21.76
N MET A 403 0.28 26.87 -20.46
CA MET A 403 -0.98 26.57 -19.76
C MET A 403 -1.97 27.75 -19.83
N HIS A 404 -1.49 28.97 -19.67
CA HIS A 404 -2.33 30.17 -19.71
C HIS A 404 -2.85 30.52 -21.12
N GLU A 405 -2.25 30.00 -22.20
CA GLU A 405 -2.68 30.14 -23.60
C GLU A 405 -3.78 29.15 -23.99
N LEU A 406 -3.97 28.07 -23.20
CA LEU A 406 -4.97 27.03 -23.45
C LEU A 406 -6.40 27.57 -23.27
N GLN A 407 -7.33 26.96 -24.02
CA GLN A 407 -8.74 27.28 -24.03
C GLN A 407 -9.62 26.10 -23.60
N VAL A 408 -10.85 26.38 -23.22
CA VAL A 408 -11.87 25.34 -22.96
C VAL A 408 -12.06 24.53 -24.26
N GLY A 409 -12.02 23.20 -24.11
CA GLY A 409 -12.08 22.28 -25.24
C GLY A 409 -10.73 21.71 -25.66
N ASP A 410 -9.61 22.35 -25.29
CA ASP A 410 -8.28 21.83 -25.59
C ASP A 410 -8.03 20.49 -24.88
N LYS A 411 -7.28 19.61 -25.55
CA LYS A 411 -6.94 18.27 -25.04
C LYS A 411 -5.52 18.25 -24.51
N LEU A 412 -5.36 17.62 -23.37
CA LEU A 412 -4.09 17.43 -22.68
C LEU A 412 -3.85 15.98 -22.37
N THR A 413 -2.62 15.55 -22.46
CA THR A 413 -2.20 14.25 -21.96
C THR A 413 -1.81 14.39 -20.50
N ILE A 414 -2.54 13.69 -19.60
CA ILE A 414 -2.36 13.79 -18.15
C ILE A 414 -1.93 12.42 -17.61
N GLY A 415 -0.88 12.42 -16.79
CA GLY A 415 -0.47 11.23 -16.04
C GLY A 415 -1.41 10.92 -14.87
N SER A 416 -1.31 9.71 -14.34
CA SER A 416 -2.01 9.38 -13.09
C SER A 416 -1.55 10.28 -11.95
N PRO A 417 -2.42 10.57 -10.94
CA PRO A 417 -1.99 11.30 -9.75
C PRO A 417 -0.83 10.60 -9.05
N ASN A 418 0.15 11.37 -8.63
CA ASN A 418 1.23 10.95 -7.75
C ASN A 418 1.22 11.84 -6.52
N ASN A 419 1.58 11.29 -5.35
CA ASN A 419 1.60 12.06 -4.12
C ASN A 419 2.98 11.92 -3.43
N PHE A 420 3.76 12.99 -3.48
CA PHE A 420 5.04 13.09 -2.77
C PHE A 420 4.95 14.02 -1.55
N PHE A 421 3.76 14.55 -1.30
CA PHE A 421 3.47 15.42 -0.17
C PHE A 421 2.15 14.99 0.52
N PRO A 422 2.03 13.71 0.92
CA PRO A 422 0.78 13.18 1.46
C PRO A 422 0.46 13.78 2.84
N LEU A 423 -0.82 14.06 3.06
CA LEU A 423 -1.33 14.31 4.39
C LEU A 423 -1.32 12.99 5.17
N ARG A 424 -0.49 12.90 6.20
CA ARG A 424 -0.36 11.70 7.02
C ARG A 424 -1.55 11.55 7.96
N ARG A 425 -1.85 10.32 8.31
CA ARG A 425 -2.86 10.02 9.33
C ARG A 425 -2.23 10.10 10.70
N ASN A 426 -2.70 11.04 11.49
CA ASN A 426 -2.22 11.26 12.84
C ASN A 426 -3.37 11.84 13.69
N SER A 427 -3.32 11.63 15.01
CA SER A 427 -4.33 12.15 15.94
C SER A 427 -4.04 13.58 16.42
N GLY A 428 -2.83 14.09 16.18
CA GLY A 428 -2.44 15.44 16.54
C GLY A 428 -2.96 16.50 15.57
N ARG A 429 -2.74 17.75 15.92
CA ARG A 429 -3.15 18.91 15.13
C ARG A 429 -2.34 19.00 13.81
N ALA A 430 -2.99 19.34 12.69
CA ALA A 430 -2.31 19.70 11.45
C ALA A 430 -2.17 21.21 11.30
N VAL A 431 -0.94 21.71 11.25
CA VAL A 431 -0.65 23.10 10.92
C VAL A 431 -0.22 23.17 9.46
N LEU A 432 -1.04 23.85 8.64
CA LEU A 432 -0.90 23.91 7.20
C LEU A 432 -0.45 25.32 6.80
N VAL A 433 0.76 25.49 6.26
CA VAL A 433 1.30 26.82 5.91
C VAL A 433 1.56 26.91 4.41
N ALA A 434 0.97 27.90 3.78
CA ALA A 434 1.06 28.15 2.35
C ALA A 434 1.67 29.50 2.02
N GLY A 435 2.52 29.58 0.99
CA GLY A 435 3.00 30.84 0.39
C GLY A 435 2.54 30.99 -1.06
N GLY A 436 1.67 31.94 -1.36
CA GLY A 436 1.18 32.20 -2.70
C GLY A 436 0.54 30.96 -3.36
N ILE A 437 1.05 30.54 -4.52
CA ILE A 437 0.52 29.36 -5.25
C ILE A 437 0.77 28.03 -4.53
N GLY A 438 1.67 27.97 -3.54
CA GLY A 438 1.82 26.83 -2.62
C GLY A 438 0.54 26.55 -1.83
N PHE A 439 -0.46 27.38 -1.95
CA PHE A 439 -1.79 27.14 -1.41
C PHE A 439 -2.49 25.92 -2.06
N THR A 440 -2.12 25.51 -3.25
CA THR A 440 -2.80 24.41 -3.97
C THR A 440 -2.76 23.08 -3.24
N PRO A 441 -1.62 22.49 -2.83
CA PRO A 441 -1.61 21.25 -2.06
C PRO A 441 -2.17 21.44 -0.64
N ILE A 442 -1.94 22.59 -0.05
CA ILE A 442 -2.46 22.95 1.29
C ILE A 442 -3.99 23.04 1.27
N LEU A 443 -4.58 23.64 0.23
CA LEU A 443 -6.03 23.66 0.05
C LEU A 443 -6.61 22.24 -0.11
N ALA A 444 -5.93 21.37 -0.87
CA ALA A 444 -6.35 19.99 -0.99
C ALA A 444 -6.35 19.27 0.38
N MET A 445 -5.32 19.51 1.22
CA MET A 445 -5.28 18.97 2.58
C MET A 445 -6.41 19.54 3.45
N ALA A 446 -6.63 20.86 3.40
CA ALA A 446 -7.71 21.52 4.14
C ALA A 446 -9.11 20.99 3.74
N ARG A 447 -9.36 20.82 2.44
CA ARG A 447 -10.59 20.21 1.91
C ARG A 447 -10.80 18.77 2.39
N HIS A 448 -9.72 18.00 2.41
CA HIS A 448 -9.77 16.63 2.93
C HIS A 448 -10.13 16.62 4.42
N LEU A 449 -9.43 17.40 5.24
CA LEU A 449 -9.67 17.48 6.69
C LEU A 449 -11.05 18.02 7.03
N ALA A 450 -11.54 19.02 6.29
CA ALA A 450 -12.91 19.54 6.47
C ALA A 450 -13.98 18.47 6.19
N ARG A 451 -13.73 17.59 5.19
CA ARG A 451 -14.65 16.50 4.83
C ARG A 451 -14.60 15.33 5.80
N THR A 452 -13.40 14.93 6.24
CA THR A 452 -13.20 13.74 7.09
C THR A 452 -13.38 14.03 8.57
N GLN A 453 -13.09 15.27 8.99
CA GLN A 453 -13.12 15.69 10.40
C GLN A 453 -12.27 14.78 11.31
N GLU A 454 -11.20 14.20 10.75
CA GLU A 454 -10.37 13.21 11.44
C GLU A 454 -9.45 13.83 12.49
N ARG A 455 -9.13 15.13 12.37
CA ARG A 455 -8.31 15.88 13.34
C ARG A 455 -8.47 17.40 13.21
N ASP A 456 -8.07 18.12 14.23
CA ASP A 456 -8.02 19.58 14.21
C ASP A 456 -6.95 20.09 13.24
N TYR A 457 -7.24 21.19 12.55
CA TYR A 457 -6.30 21.81 11.64
C TYR A 457 -6.46 23.32 11.57
N GLN A 458 -5.38 23.99 11.19
CA GLN A 458 -5.37 25.43 10.87
C GLN A 458 -4.57 25.66 9.60
N VAL A 459 -5.04 26.59 8.77
CA VAL A 459 -4.38 26.99 7.53
C VAL A 459 -3.87 28.42 7.70
N HIS A 460 -2.60 28.63 7.35
CA HIS A 460 -1.93 29.93 7.36
C HIS A 460 -1.49 30.24 5.93
N LEU A 461 -2.21 31.15 5.25
CA LEU A 461 -1.92 31.57 3.89
C LEU A 461 -1.16 32.89 3.91
N CYS A 462 0.08 32.88 3.44
CA CYS A 462 0.96 34.05 3.37
C CYS A 462 1.05 34.56 1.91
N VAL A 463 0.75 35.82 1.69
CA VAL A 463 0.81 36.49 0.39
C VAL A 463 1.45 37.86 0.53
N ARG A 464 1.91 38.46 -0.58
CA ARG A 464 2.47 39.81 -0.59
C ARG A 464 1.40 40.88 -0.42
N SER A 465 0.29 40.71 -1.15
CA SER A 465 -0.85 41.62 -1.11
C SER A 465 -2.17 40.88 -1.18
N ALA A 466 -3.27 41.53 -0.85
CA ALA A 466 -4.61 40.93 -0.96
C ALA A 466 -4.93 40.49 -2.40
N ALA A 467 -4.44 41.25 -3.41
CA ALA A 467 -4.64 40.92 -4.83
C ALA A 467 -3.93 39.62 -5.27
N ASP A 468 -2.88 39.19 -4.54
CA ASP A 468 -2.14 37.96 -4.82
C ASP A 468 -2.78 36.75 -4.14
N ALA A 469 -3.79 36.96 -3.28
CA ALA A 469 -4.40 35.87 -2.51
C ALA A 469 -5.32 35.02 -3.42
N PRO A 470 -5.05 33.72 -3.60
CA PRO A 470 -5.85 32.87 -4.46
C PRO A 470 -7.16 32.41 -3.79
N LEU A 471 -7.85 33.30 -3.07
CA LEU A 471 -9.07 32.99 -2.33
C LEU A 471 -10.24 32.62 -3.23
N ALA A 472 -10.28 33.09 -4.47
CA ALA A 472 -11.28 32.66 -5.44
C ALA A 472 -11.17 31.17 -5.85
N LEU A 473 -10.15 30.42 -5.37
CA LEU A 473 -10.13 28.95 -5.40
C LEU A 473 -11.15 28.33 -4.46
N LEU A 474 -11.56 29.04 -3.40
CA LEU A 474 -12.60 28.61 -2.50
C LEU A 474 -13.98 28.83 -3.15
N ASN A 475 -14.89 27.92 -2.86
CA ASN A 475 -16.31 28.12 -3.18
C ASN A 475 -17.02 28.89 -2.07
N ASP A 476 -18.16 29.50 -2.39
CA ASP A 476 -19.00 30.14 -1.39
C ASP A 476 -19.39 29.13 -0.30
N ASN A 477 -19.22 29.52 0.98
CA ASN A 477 -19.52 28.69 2.14
C ASN A 477 -18.73 27.38 2.24
N GLU A 478 -17.53 27.31 1.65
CA GLU A 478 -16.67 26.13 1.77
C GLU A 478 -16.23 25.89 3.23
N ALA A 479 -16.43 24.68 3.74
CA ALA A 479 -16.23 24.33 5.15
C ALA A 479 -14.80 24.63 5.66
N CYS A 480 -13.78 24.49 4.83
CA CYS A 480 -12.40 24.78 5.24
C CYS A 480 -12.07 26.27 5.33
N ALA A 481 -12.90 27.17 4.77
CA ALA A 481 -12.62 28.61 4.72
C ALA A 481 -12.49 29.23 6.12
N SER A 482 -13.31 28.80 7.09
CA SER A 482 -13.27 29.30 8.47
C SER A 482 -11.98 28.93 9.24
N HIS A 483 -11.19 27.98 8.73
CA HIS A 483 -9.90 27.57 9.28
C HIS A 483 -8.70 28.29 8.65
N ILE A 484 -8.96 29.17 7.66
CA ILE A 484 -7.90 29.89 6.92
C ILE A 484 -7.65 31.24 7.57
N ASN A 485 -6.39 31.48 7.93
CA ASN A 485 -5.87 32.76 8.37
C ASN A 485 -5.00 33.34 7.25
N LEU A 486 -5.38 34.49 6.70
CA LEU A 486 -4.64 35.18 5.65
C LEU A 486 -3.65 36.18 6.27
N TYR A 487 -2.40 36.11 5.84
CA TYR A 487 -1.34 37.02 6.26
C TYR A 487 -0.79 37.76 5.04
N ARG A 488 -0.56 39.08 5.18
CA ARG A 488 -0.17 39.95 4.09
C ARG A 488 1.02 40.84 4.50
N ASP A 489 1.96 41.01 3.58
CA ASP A 489 3.08 41.93 3.82
C ASP A 489 2.63 43.39 3.81
N ASP A 490 1.55 43.71 3.06
CA ASP A 490 0.98 45.05 2.95
C ASP A 490 -0.03 45.43 4.05
N ALA A 491 -0.29 44.54 5.01
CA ALA A 491 -1.28 44.75 6.06
C ALA A 491 -0.99 46.00 6.93
N SER A 492 0.29 46.36 7.12
CA SER A 492 0.73 47.57 7.84
C SER A 492 0.55 48.87 7.03
N SER A 493 0.27 48.75 5.71
CA SER A 493 0.19 49.88 4.76
C SER A 493 -1.24 50.31 4.41
N GLY A 494 -2.27 49.74 5.07
CA GLY A 494 -3.67 50.08 4.78
C GLY A 494 -4.20 49.41 3.50
N GLY A 495 -3.68 48.25 3.11
CA GLY A 495 -4.10 47.48 1.95
C GLY A 495 -5.59 47.09 1.99
N ALA A 496 -6.14 46.69 0.81
CA ALA A 496 -7.55 46.33 0.65
C ALA A 496 -8.00 45.24 1.62
N ALA A 497 -9.25 45.31 2.07
CA ALA A 497 -9.84 44.29 2.94
C ALA A 497 -9.93 42.93 2.26
N VAL A 498 -9.97 41.86 3.06
CA VAL A 498 -10.18 40.48 2.58
C VAL A 498 -11.64 40.34 2.14
N GLU A 499 -11.85 40.00 0.87
CA GLU A 499 -13.23 39.91 0.31
C GLU A 499 -13.97 38.59 0.68
N HIS A 500 -13.29 37.56 1.21
CA HIS A 500 -13.92 36.30 1.55
C HIS A 500 -14.41 36.31 3.00
N ALA A 501 -15.73 36.33 3.22
CA ALA A 501 -16.37 36.51 4.54
C ALA A 501 -15.99 35.47 5.61
N ALA A 502 -15.61 34.27 5.23
CA ALA A 502 -15.26 33.19 6.16
C ALA A 502 -13.74 33.12 6.49
N VAL A 503 -12.88 33.83 5.73
CA VAL A 503 -11.43 33.83 5.94
C VAL A 503 -11.04 34.91 6.97
N ARG A 504 -10.19 34.58 7.91
CA ARG A 504 -9.73 35.51 8.96
C ARG A 504 -8.53 36.32 8.44
N ASP A 505 -8.59 37.64 8.58
CA ASP A 505 -7.40 38.48 8.33
C ASP A 505 -6.46 38.39 9.54
N GLY A 506 -5.26 37.80 9.30
CA GLY A 506 -4.24 37.58 10.33
C GLY A 506 -3.22 38.74 10.46
N GLY A 507 -3.29 39.75 9.57
CA GLY A 507 -2.29 40.82 9.52
C GLY A 507 -0.94 40.34 9.00
N GLY A 508 0.16 40.68 9.67
CA GLY A 508 1.51 40.17 9.40
C GLY A 508 1.72 38.75 9.94
N PHE A 509 2.47 37.91 9.22
CA PHE A 509 2.73 36.53 9.65
C PHE A 509 3.75 36.45 10.79
N ASP A 510 3.32 35.95 11.94
CA ASP A 510 4.18 35.57 13.04
C ASP A 510 4.21 34.03 13.19
N ALA A 511 5.34 33.44 12.80
CA ALA A 511 5.51 31.99 12.86
C ALA A 511 5.40 31.41 14.27
N ALA A 512 5.84 32.12 15.32
CA ALA A 512 5.75 31.65 16.69
C ALA A 512 4.28 31.54 17.14
N ARG A 513 3.47 32.53 16.81
CA ARG A 513 2.03 32.53 17.09
C ARG A 513 1.27 31.52 16.28
N ALA A 514 1.61 31.36 14.99
CA ALA A 514 0.94 30.46 14.07
C ALA A 514 1.20 28.99 14.41
N LEU A 515 2.45 28.64 14.71
CA LEU A 515 2.85 27.26 15.00
C LEU A 515 2.52 26.84 16.45
N GLY A 516 2.76 27.74 17.41
CA GLY A 516 2.69 27.39 18.84
C GLY A 516 3.74 26.36 19.24
N ALA A 517 3.68 25.92 20.50
CA ALA A 517 4.53 24.83 20.98
C ALA A 517 4.09 23.49 20.39
N TYR A 518 5.05 22.61 20.16
CA TYR A 518 4.80 21.25 19.68
C TYR A 518 4.06 20.42 20.74
N SER A 519 3.05 19.68 20.33
CA SER A 519 2.44 18.60 21.10
C SER A 519 2.61 17.28 20.37
N ALA A 520 2.70 16.16 21.10
CA ALA A 520 2.92 14.86 20.52
C ALA A 520 1.81 14.52 19.48
N GLY A 521 2.22 14.19 18.27
CA GLY A 521 1.32 13.91 17.16
C GLY A 521 0.98 15.12 16.29
N ASP A 522 1.40 16.35 16.65
CA ASP A 522 1.25 17.51 15.76
C ASP A 522 2.13 17.38 14.52
N GLU A 523 1.66 17.88 13.39
CA GLU A 523 2.36 17.88 12.12
C GLU A 523 2.28 19.24 11.43
N LEU A 524 3.40 19.66 10.83
CA LEU A 524 3.52 20.91 10.11
C LEU A 524 3.78 20.66 8.63
N TYR A 525 2.88 21.13 7.78
CA TYR A 525 2.97 21.04 6.33
C TYR A 525 3.21 22.42 5.73
N ILE A 526 4.25 22.56 4.92
CA ILE A 526 4.67 23.85 4.39
C ILE A 526 4.84 23.76 2.88
N CYS A 527 4.19 24.65 2.12
CA CYS A 527 4.41 24.79 0.68
C CYS A 527 4.49 26.27 0.29
N GLY A 528 5.57 26.70 -0.39
CA GLY A 528 5.75 28.07 -0.81
C GLY A 528 7.19 28.43 -1.19
N PRO A 529 7.56 29.71 -1.22
CA PRO A 529 8.91 30.15 -1.55
C PRO A 529 9.98 29.55 -0.61
N ALA A 530 11.12 29.17 -1.17
CA ALA A 530 12.20 28.49 -0.43
C ALA A 530 12.66 29.26 0.82
N ALA A 531 12.82 30.57 0.71
CA ALA A 531 13.22 31.42 1.84
C ALA A 531 12.19 31.38 2.98
N MET A 532 10.88 31.45 2.67
CA MET A 532 9.79 31.33 3.64
C MET A 532 9.81 29.97 4.33
N MET A 533 9.92 28.90 3.55
CA MET A 533 9.94 27.52 4.11
C MET A 533 11.15 27.31 5.03
N LYS A 534 12.34 27.81 4.65
CA LYS A 534 13.55 27.74 5.48
C LYS A 534 13.36 28.48 6.81
N ALA A 535 12.80 29.69 6.78
CA ALA A 535 12.54 30.47 7.98
C ALA A 535 11.52 29.81 8.92
N ILE A 536 10.42 29.27 8.35
CA ILE A 536 9.38 28.59 9.15
C ILE A 536 9.92 27.31 9.78
N LYS A 537 10.71 26.50 9.05
CA LYS A 537 11.33 25.30 9.60
C LYS A 537 12.32 25.63 10.73
N ALA A 538 13.16 26.63 10.55
CA ALA A 538 14.08 27.08 11.60
C ALA A 538 13.30 27.50 12.86
N ARG A 539 12.24 28.28 12.68
CA ARG A 539 11.40 28.72 13.81
C ARG A 539 10.66 27.57 14.48
N ALA A 540 10.17 26.59 13.71
CA ALA A 540 9.55 25.38 14.26
C ALA A 540 10.53 24.61 15.15
N CYS A 541 11.78 24.41 14.69
CA CYS A 541 12.82 23.75 15.50
C CYS A 541 13.09 24.50 16.82
N GLU A 542 13.16 25.85 16.79
CA GLU A 542 13.32 26.68 18.00
C GLU A 542 12.13 26.53 18.96
N LEU A 543 10.92 26.27 18.46
CA LEU A 543 9.71 26.03 19.24
C LEU A 543 9.57 24.57 19.71
N GLY A 544 10.58 23.74 19.48
CA GLY A 544 10.60 22.33 19.91
C GLY A 544 9.91 21.34 18.97
N TRP A 545 9.58 21.73 17.73
CA TRP A 545 9.05 20.81 16.74
C TRP A 545 10.14 19.85 16.26
N PRO A 546 9.95 18.53 16.34
CA PRO A 546 10.93 17.57 15.87
C PRO A 546 10.93 17.51 14.33
N GLU A 547 12.08 17.19 13.74
CA GLU A 547 12.25 17.18 12.28
C GLU A 547 11.27 16.21 11.57
N HIS A 548 10.97 15.09 12.19
CA HIS A 548 10.03 14.09 11.64
C HIS A 548 8.57 14.57 11.57
N ALA A 549 8.22 15.67 12.24
CA ALA A 549 6.90 16.30 12.19
C ALA A 549 6.82 17.45 11.17
N LEU A 550 7.91 17.73 10.43
CA LEU A 550 8.02 18.84 9.48
C LEU A 550 8.00 18.31 8.04
N PHE A 551 6.96 18.61 7.30
CA PHE A 551 6.78 18.21 5.90
C PHE A 551 6.75 19.41 5.00
N SER A 552 7.36 19.33 3.83
CA SER A 552 7.35 20.44 2.88
C SER A 552 7.45 20.00 1.44
N GLU A 553 6.75 20.71 0.56
CA GLU A 553 6.86 20.59 -0.87
C GLU A 553 7.32 21.94 -1.46
N GLN A 554 8.30 21.92 -2.35
CA GLN A 554 8.81 23.09 -3.02
C GLN A 554 8.44 23.09 -4.49
N PHE A 555 7.81 24.16 -4.94
CA PHE A 555 7.60 24.43 -6.35
C PHE A 555 8.73 25.29 -6.90
N GLY A 556 9.31 24.91 -8.03
CA GLY A 556 10.29 25.74 -8.69
C GLY A 556 11.50 24.99 -9.25
N ASN A 557 12.31 25.72 -9.97
CA ASN A 557 13.50 25.18 -10.61
C ASN A 557 14.55 24.85 -9.52
N PRO A 558 15.20 23.68 -9.55
CA PRO A 558 16.33 23.38 -8.69
C PRO A 558 17.51 24.37 -8.77
N ALA A 559 17.48 25.27 -9.76
CA ALA A 559 18.49 26.30 -9.95
C ALA A 559 18.59 27.33 -8.79
N ASP A 560 17.53 27.50 -7.99
CA ASP A 560 17.50 28.42 -6.85
C ASP A 560 18.10 27.84 -5.56
N MET A 561 18.66 26.64 -5.59
CA MET A 561 19.33 26.00 -4.44
C MET A 561 20.77 26.53 -4.34
N ALA A 562 21.00 27.52 -3.52
CA ALA A 562 22.26 28.27 -3.39
C ALA A 562 23.48 27.48 -2.82
N GLU A 563 23.33 26.21 -2.46
CA GLU A 563 24.44 25.38 -1.95
C GLU A 563 24.42 23.99 -2.62
N ARG A 564 24.90 23.95 -3.86
CA ARG A 564 25.18 22.66 -4.52
C ARG A 564 26.64 22.29 -4.31
N HIS A 565 26.89 21.12 -3.78
CA HIS A 565 28.23 20.57 -3.68
C HIS A 565 28.49 19.57 -4.80
N ALA A 566 29.72 19.53 -5.31
CA ALA A 566 30.14 18.48 -6.22
C ALA A 566 30.21 17.15 -5.49
N PHE A 567 29.75 16.06 -6.14
CA PHE A 567 29.81 14.71 -5.58
C PHE A 567 29.96 13.68 -6.72
N ASN A 568 30.29 12.44 -6.37
CA ASN A 568 30.39 11.35 -7.32
C ASN A 568 29.22 10.39 -7.14
N LEU A 569 28.57 10.03 -8.26
CA LEU A 569 27.58 8.97 -8.32
C LEU A 569 28.27 7.66 -8.68
N LYS A 570 28.13 6.63 -7.85
CA LYS A 570 28.53 5.27 -8.17
C LYS A 570 27.29 4.48 -8.59
N LEU A 571 27.27 4.05 -9.85
CA LEU A 571 26.17 3.27 -10.39
C LEU A 571 26.31 1.83 -9.91
N ALA A 572 25.41 1.39 -9.04
CA ALA A 572 25.47 0.09 -8.39
C ALA A 572 25.47 -1.10 -9.38
N ARG A 573 24.83 -0.94 -10.55
CA ARG A 573 24.68 -2.01 -11.55
C ARG A 573 25.88 -2.18 -12.46
N SER A 574 26.53 -1.06 -12.85
CA SER A 574 27.66 -1.07 -13.79
C SER A 574 29.01 -0.83 -13.10
N GLY A 575 29.01 -0.43 -11.83
CA GLY A 575 30.20 0.00 -11.10
C GLY A 575 30.78 1.33 -11.59
N ARG A 576 30.21 1.96 -12.63
CA ARG A 576 30.70 3.19 -13.25
C ARG A 576 30.52 4.36 -12.29
N GLU A 577 31.51 5.23 -12.18
CA GLU A 577 31.42 6.48 -11.43
C GLU A 577 31.19 7.66 -12.38
N VAL A 578 30.28 8.55 -12.00
CA VAL A 578 29.92 9.77 -12.72
C VAL A 578 30.07 10.94 -11.78
N ALA A 579 30.95 11.88 -12.11
CA ALA A 579 31.14 13.10 -11.35
C ALA A 579 29.99 14.07 -11.60
N VAL A 580 29.37 14.59 -10.55
CA VAL A 580 28.35 15.64 -10.58
C VAL A 580 28.99 16.93 -10.08
N THR A 581 29.05 17.93 -10.94
CA THR A 581 29.60 19.24 -10.56
C THR A 581 28.59 20.06 -9.76
N ALA A 582 29.05 21.08 -9.02
CA ALA A 582 28.19 21.92 -8.20
C ALA A 582 27.12 22.71 -9.00
N GLY A 583 27.30 22.88 -10.31
CA GLY A 583 26.34 23.58 -11.18
C GLY A 583 25.35 22.67 -11.91
N GLN A 584 25.38 21.37 -11.65
CA GLN A 584 24.73 20.33 -12.45
C GLN A 584 23.86 19.43 -11.56
N SER A 585 22.73 18.97 -12.05
CA SER A 585 21.95 17.94 -11.38
C SER A 585 22.53 16.54 -11.64
N ALA A 586 22.22 15.57 -10.77
CA ALA A 586 22.60 14.18 -10.97
C ALA A 586 22.10 13.63 -12.32
N LEU A 587 20.89 14.01 -12.73
CA LEU A 587 20.30 13.60 -14.00
C LEU A 587 21.08 14.16 -15.19
N GLU A 588 21.39 15.45 -15.20
CA GLU A 588 22.19 16.08 -16.26
C GLU A 588 23.59 15.43 -16.37
N ALA A 589 24.21 15.08 -15.24
CA ALA A 589 25.49 14.40 -15.25
C ALA A 589 25.40 12.99 -15.85
N LEU A 590 24.35 12.25 -15.56
CA LEU A 590 24.08 10.93 -16.11
C LEU A 590 23.80 10.99 -17.63
N GLU A 591 22.97 11.93 -18.07
CA GLU A 591 22.67 12.17 -19.48
C GLU A 591 23.93 12.56 -20.28
N GLN A 592 24.78 13.46 -19.74
CA GLN A 592 26.06 13.81 -20.33
C GLN A 592 27.03 12.63 -20.39
N ALA A 593 26.96 11.73 -19.43
CA ALA A 593 27.71 10.48 -19.42
C ALA A 593 27.13 9.40 -20.36
N GLY A 594 26.09 9.73 -21.16
CA GLY A 594 25.42 8.82 -22.09
C GLY A 594 24.60 7.73 -21.40
N ILE A 595 24.16 7.98 -20.17
CA ILE A 595 23.34 7.05 -19.40
C ILE A 595 21.90 7.54 -19.44
N THR A 596 21.06 6.82 -20.18
CA THR A 596 19.63 7.10 -20.21
C THR A 596 19.01 6.66 -18.91
N VAL A 597 18.41 7.59 -18.18
CA VAL A 597 17.61 7.34 -16.98
C VAL A 597 16.17 7.63 -17.38
N ASP A 598 15.28 6.68 -17.11
CA ASP A 598 13.84 6.94 -17.21
C ASP A 598 13.51 8.00 -16.16
N ASN A 599 13.64 9.27 -16.57
CA ASN A 599 13.34 10.39 -15.70
C ASN A 599 11.83 10.61 -15.64
N VAL A 600 11.35 10.65 -14.44
CA VAL A 600 9.94 10.87 -14.12
C VAL A 600 9.78 12.26 -13.49
N CYS A 601 10.80 13.11 -13.62
CA CYS A 601 10.79 14.49 -13.12
C CYS A 601 10.48 15.49 -14.22
#